data_ce50156039484cc4eaef54fff0c6cd53
#
_entry.id   ce50156039484cc4eaef54fff0c6cd53
#
_cell.length_a   1.000
_cell.length_b   1.000
_cell.length_c   1.000
_cell.angle_alpha   90.00
_cell.angle_beta   90.00
_cell.angle_gamma   90.00
#
_symmetry.space_group_name_H-M   'P 1'
#
loop_
_entity.id
_entity.type
_entity.pdbx_description
1 polymer ?
#
loop_
_entity_poly.entity_id
_entity_poly.type
_entity_poly.pdbx_seq_one_letter_code
_entity_poly.pdbx_strand_id
1 'polypeptide(L)'
;HNHLPILTGRHPSGAAMAAMCALGSGAFHPVTGMPMNTVIVPEAVQPGLKLGSPTPTFGLPRIKQQVAGAGRLGSSNKGLVLDGSPDQLSNFDLKVPRDRFIDRFQLLGQLDGLKRRMDRAGEVNAMSQVERQAYDLLLRGVSDAFDLSREDQKTISRYDTSHLFRMADYHEGGKYFLFNGKKKLVDQARWTNLLGKEMLLARRLCEAGCGFVTVVDSSWDFHGGGANNPGTLVGMQTLGAQMDHAVAAFLDDVKARGLSDKILLIVTGEMGRTPIKKNRDAGTDHHGALTPLLISGGGLKMGQVIGRSDRTG
;
A
#
# COMPACT_ATOMS: atom_id res chain seq x y z
N HIS A 1 -7.02 -10.48 14.22
CA HIS A 1 -6.67 -9.29 13.46
C HIS A 1 -7.86 -8.80 12.63
N ASN A 2 -8.36 -7.63 12.90
CA ASN A 2 -9.41 -6.98 12.14
C ASN A 2 -8.98 -5.56 11.78
N HIS A 3 -8.47 -5.38 10.57
CA HIS A 3 -7.99 -4.10 10.04
C HIS A 3 -9.15 -3.15 9.65
N LEU A 4 -10.37 -3.68 9.47
CA LEU A 4 -11.50 -2.90 8.99
C LEU A 4 -11.80 -1.65 9.83
N PRO A 5 -11.80 -1.69 11.18
CA PRO A 5 -12.14 -0.49 11.97
C PRO A 5 -11.20 0.68 11.71
N ILE A 6 -9.88 0.45 11.58
CA ILE A 6 -8.93 1.53 11.32
C ILE A 6 -9.00 2.02 9.88
N LEU A 7 -9.23 1.11 8.93
CA LEU A 7 -9.32 1.45 7.51
C LEU A 7 -10.60 2.17 7.15
N THR A 8 -11.71 1.85 7.84
CA THR A 8 -13.04 2.36 7.50
C THR A 8 -13.56 3.41 8.47
N GLY A 9 -12.88 3.64 9.60
CA GLY A 9 -13.40 4.46 10.69
C GLY A 9 -14.75 3.93 11.23
N ARG A 10 -15.06 2.64 11.03
CA ARG A 10 -16.38 2.01 11.28
C ARG A 10 -17.50 2.65 10.46
N HIS A 11 -17.20 3.29 9.35
CA HIS A 11 -18.21 3.89 8.49
C HIS A 11 -19.21 2.83 7.97
N PRO A 12 -20.52 3.11 7.94
CA PRO A 12 -21.54 2.12 7.55
C PRO A 12 -21.39 1.55 6.15
N SER A 13 -20.71 2.27 5.24
CA SER A 13 -20.43 1.76 3.88
C SER A 13 -19.46 0.56 3.88
N GLY A 14 -18.67 0.37 4.94
CA GLY A 14 -17.59 -0.61 4.97
C GLY A 14 -16.44 -0.29 3.99
N ALA A 15 -16.40 0.92 3.44
CA ALA A 15 -15.37 1.36 2.51
C ALA A 15 -14.11 1.79 3.25
N ALA A 16 -12.94 1.49 2.68
CA ALA A 16 -11.68 2.03 3.16
C ALA A 16 -11.64 3.57 3.00
N MET A 17 -10.92 4.26 3.86
CA MET A 17 -10.79 5.72 3.85
C MET A 17 -10.31 6.25 2.49
N ALA A 18 -9.40 5.52 1.85
CA ALA A 18 -8.94 5.82 0.50
C ALA A 18 -10.05 5.81 -0.56
N ALA A 19 -11.03 4.91 -0.43
CA ALA A 19 -12.20 4.87 -1.31
C ALA A 19 -13.15 6.05 -1.06
N MET A 20 -13.24 6.53 0.18
CA MET A 20 -14.00 7.75 0.49
C MET A 20 -13.30 9.00 -0.06
N CYS A 21 -11.97 9.04 -0.02
CA CYS A 21 -11.19 10.09 -0.68
C CYS A 21 -11.46 10.11 -2.19
N ALA A 22 -11.42 8.95 -2.84
CA ALA A 22 -11.73 8.83 -4.27
C ALA A 22 -13.18 9.22 -4.61
N LEU A 23 -14.14 8.92 -3.72
CA LEU A 23 -15.52 9.36 -3.90
C LEU A 23 -15.64 10.89 -3.87
N GLY A 24 -14.94 11.55 -2.93
CA GLY A 24 -15.02 13.01 -2.76
C GLY A 24 -14.24 13.79 -3.82
N SER A 25 -13.09 13.25 -4.28
CA SER A 25 -12.18 13.93 -5.21
C SER A 25 -12.30 13.46 -6.65
N GLY A 26 -13.12 12.44 -6.91
CA GLY A 26 -13.15 11.69 -8.16
C GLY A 26 -12.23 10.49 -8.14
N ALA A 27 -12.52 9.48 -8.97
CA ALA A 27 -11.71 8.25 -9.04
C ALA A 27 -10.34 8.49 -9.68
N PHE A 28 -10.19 9.58 -10.43
CA PHE A 28 -8.96 9.96 -11.15
C PHE A 28 -8.71 11.46 -11.04
N HIS A 29 -7.43 11.82 -10.99
CA HIS A 29 -7.01 13.22 -10.99
C HIS A 29 -7.41 13.89 -12.30
N PRO A 30 -8.13 15.03 -12.29
CA PRO A 30 -8.74 15.60 -13.49
C PRO A 30 -7.71 16.06 -14.53
N VAL A 31 -6.51 16.42 -14.11
CA VAL A 31 -5.45 16.92 -15.01
C VAL A 31 -4.50 15.81 -15.43
N THR A 32 -4.02 15.00 -14.49
CA THR A 32 -2.97 14.00 -14.76
C THR A 32 -3.53 12.64 -15.16
N GLY A 33 -4.78 12.34 -14.85
CA GLY A 33 -5.37 11.02 -15.04
C GLY A 33 -4.90 9.97 -14.00
N MET A 34 -4.11 10.39 -13.00
CA MET A 34 -3.63 9.49 -11.95
C MET A 34 -4.81 8.92 -11.13
N PRO A 35 -4.85 7.61 -10.88
CA PRO A 35 -5.83 7.04 -9.95
C PRO A 35 -5.73 7.69 -8.57
N MET A 36 -6.88 8.12 -8.03
CA MET A 36 -6.93 8.82 -6.75
C MET A 36 -6.79 7.90 -5.54
N ASN A 37 -6.85 6.59 -5.75
CA ASN A 37 -6.72 5.57 -4.70
C ASN A 37 -5.84 4.44 -5.20
N THR A 38 -4.63 4.34 -4.67
CA THR A 38 -3.64 3.33 -5.08
C THR A 38 -3.10 2.58 -3.87
N VAL A 39 -2.94 1.28 -3.98
CA VAL A 39 -2.38 0.40 -2.95
C VAL A 39 -1.09 -0.21 -3.47
N ILE A 40 -0.01 0.01 -2.74
CA ILE A 40 1.32 -0.57 -3.01
C ILE A 40 1.52 -1.76 -2.09
N VAL A 41 1.98 -2.86 -2.66
CA VAL A 41 2.40 -4.06 -1.96
C VAL A 41 3.83 -4.43 -2.41
N PRO A 42 4.56 -5.25 -1.66
CA PRO A 42 5.98 -5.54 -1.95
C PRO A 42 6.24 -6.00 -3.39
N GLU A 43 5.31 -6.75 -3.98
CA GLU A 43 5.43 -7.23 -5.35
C GLU A 43 5.43 -6.09 -6.39
N ALA A 44 4.88 -4.93 -6.06
CA ALA A 44 4.89 -3.75 -6.95
C ALA A 44 6.30 -3.27 -7.26
N VAL A 45 7.23 -3.39 -6.30
CA VAL A 45 8.62 -2.93 -6.44
C VAL A 45 9.61 -4.06 -6.67
N GLN A 46 9.16 -5.30 -6.57
CA GLN A 46 9.91 -6.51 -6.90
C GLN A 46 9.00 -7.52 -7.59
N PRO A 47 8.77 -7.40 -8.91
CA PRO A 47 7.96 -8.33 -9.66
C PRO A 47 8.42 -9.78 -9.51
N GLY A 48 7.47 -10.71 -9.38
CA GLY A 48 7.79 -12.12 -9.19
C GLY A 48 8.22 -12.52 -7.78
N LEU A 49 8.16 -11.61 -6.82
CA LEU A 49 8.39 -11.91 -5.41
C LEU A 49 7.41 -12.99 -4.91
N LYS A 50 7.97 -14.07 -4.36
CA LYS A 50 7.19 -15.13 -3.73
C LYS A 50 7.31 -15.02 -2.22
N LEU A 51 6.28 -14.52 -1.58
CA LEU A 51 6.21 -14.50 -0.12
C LEU A 51 5.69 -15.85 0.38
N GLY A 52 6.45 -16.47 1.26
CA GLY A 52 6.01 -17.68 1.95
C GLY A 52 4.76 -17.37 2.78
N SER A 53 3.71 -18.16 2.60
CA SER A 53 2.54 -18.08 3.48
C SER A 53 2.15 -19.47 3.93
N PRO A 54 2.18 -19.75 5.24
CA PRO A 54 1.69 -21.02 5.76
C PRO A 54 0.16 -21.11 5.71
N THR A 55 -0.57 -20.01 5.56
CA THR A 55 -2.03 -20.00 5.48
C THR A 55 -2.55 -18.87 4.58
N PRO A 56 -3.36 -19.18 3.55
CA PRO A 56 -3.98 -18.17 2.69
C PRO A 56 -4.90 -17.19 3.41
N THR A 57 -5.37 -17.54 4.61
CA THR A 57 -6.40 -16.81 5.36
C THR A 57 -5.88 -15.60 6.13
N PHE A 58 -4.58 -15.50 6.40
CA PHE A 58 -3.98 -14.41 7.19
C PHE A 58 -2.94 -13.59 6.41
N GLY A 59 -2.91 -13.69 5.10
CA GLY A 59 -1.87 -13.10 4.29
C GLY A 59 -2.30 -11.83 3.55
N LEU A 60 -1.34 -11.29 2.80
CA LEU A 60 -1.48 -10.16 1.88
C LEU A 60 -2.77 -10.16 1.05
N PRO A 61 -3.30 -11.29 0.52
CA PRO A 61 -4.53 -11.25 -0.28
C PRO A 61 -5.71 -10.64 0.46
N ARG A 62 -5.90 -10.97 1.75
CA ARG A 62 -6.98 -10.40 2.56
C ARG A 62 -6.74 -8.92 2.85
N ILE A 63 -5.52 -8.55 3.19
CA ILE A 63 -5.15 -7.15 3.45
C ILE A 63 -5.36 -6.32 2.19
N LYS A 64 -4.87 -6.77 1.03
CA LYS A 64 -5.08 -6.13 -0.28
C LYS A 64 -6.56 -5.86 -0.53
N GLN A 65 -7.42 -6.85 -0.31
CA GLN A 65 -8.85 -6.71 -0.48
C GLN A 65 -9.47 -5.69 0.47
N GLN A 66 -9.02 -5.64 1.72
CA GLN A 66 -9.55 -4.72 2.73
C GLN A 66 -9.11 -3.28 2.47
N VAL A 67 -7.82 -3.04 2.21
CA VAL A 67 -7.29 -1.68 1.99
C VAL A 67 -7.74 -1.06 0.69
N ALA A 68 -7.96 -1.88 -0.35
CA ALA A 68 -8.49 -1.42 -1.64
C ALA A 68 -10.02 -1.34 -1.66
N GLY A 69 -10.70 -1.85 -0.63
CA GLY A 69 -12.14 -2.06 -0.65
C GLY A 69 -12.96 -0.78 -0.70
N ALA A 70 -13.89 -0.71 -1.64
CA ALA A 70 -14.84 0.39 -1.77
C ALA A 70 -16.16 0.15 -1.00
N GLY A 71 -16.37 -1.03 -0.40
CA GLY A 71 -17.61 -1.34 0.30
C GLY A 71 -18.83 -1.07 -0.56
N ARG A 72 -19.78 -0.32 -0.02
CA ARG A 72 -21.01 0.08 -0.72
C ARG A 72 -20.87 1.32 -1.61
N LEU A 73 -19.66 1.91 -1.73
CA LEU A 73 -19.45 3.12 -2.53
C LEU A 73 -19.32 2.85 -4.04
N GLY A 74 -19.39 1.58 -4.46
CA GLY A 74 -19.25 1.19 -5.86
C GLY A 74 -17.81 0.92 -6.30
N SER A 75 -17.68 0.07 -7.31
CA SER A 75 -16.38 -0.43 -7.80
C SER A 75 -15.48 0.64 -8.39
N SER A 76 -16.04 1.74 -8.90
CA SER A 76 -15.27 2.89 -9.43
C SER A 76 -14.37 3.58 -8.40
N ASN A 77 -14.68 3.44 -7.11
CA ASN A 77 -13.90 4.00 -6.00
C ASN A 77 -12.91 2.99 -5.39
N LYS A 78 -12.86 1.76 -5.93
CA LYS A 78 -11.94 0.72 -5.47
C LYS A 78 -10.49 1.14 -5.75
N GLY A 79 -9.58 0.86 -4.80
CA GLY A 79 -8.16 1.12 -4.98
C GLY A 79 -7.53 0.28 -6.08
N LEU A 80 -6.68 0.91 -6.88
CA LEU A 80 -5.78 0.21 -7.81
C LEU A 80 -4.69 -0.46 -7.00
N VAL A 81 -4.69 -1.79 -6.95
CA VAL A 81 -3.63 -2.54 -6.28
C VAL A 81 -2.47 -2.76 -7.26
N LEU A 82 -1.30 -2.26 -6.91
CA LEU A 82 -0.06 -2.50 -7.65
C LEU A 82 0.58 -3.79 -7.14
N ASP A 83 0.52 -4.84 -7.92
CA ASP A 83 1.09 -6.15 -7.57
C ASP A 83 2.30 -6.54 -8.43
N GLY A 84 2.73 -5.64 -9.33
CA GLY A 84 3.91 -5.84 -10.17
C GLY A 84 3.82 -7.03 -11.11
N SER A 85 2.63 -7.60 -11.33
CA SER A 85 2.47 -8.69 -12.28
C SER A 85 2.83 -8.25 -13.71
N PRO A 86 3.45 -9.13 -14.53
CA PRO A 86 3.77 -8.79 -15.91
C PRO A 86 2.55 -8.29 -16.69
N ASP A 87 1.38 -8.88 -16.44
CA ASP A 87 0.13 -8.48 -17.07
C ASP A 87 -0.28 -7.06 -16.65
N GLN A 88 -0.15 -6.72 -15.37
CA GLN A 88 -0.46 -5.38 -14.88
C GLN A 88 0.49 -4.35 -15.47
N LEU A 89 1.80 -4.60 -15.44
CA LEU A 89 2.80 -3.69 -16.00
C LEU A 89 2.59 -3.51 -17.51
N SER A 90 2.32 -4.61 -18.23
CA SER A 90 2.05 -4.56 -19.67
C SER A 90 0.76 -3.81 -20.04
N ASN A 91 -0.20 -3.70 -19.10
CA ASN A 91 -1.42 -2.93 -19.30
C ASN A 91 -1.20 -1.41 -19.20
N PHE A 92 -0.07 -0.96 -18.65
CA PHE A 92 0.34 0.45 -18.68
C PHE A 92 1.04 0.85 -19.97
N ASP A 93 1.40 -0.13 -20.84
CA ASP A 93 2.07 0.13 -22.09
C ASP A 93 1.08 0.16 -23.25
N LEU A 94 1.17 1.18 -24.08
CA LEU A 94 0.43 1.25 -25.34
C LEU A 94 0.98 0.23 -26.33
N LYS A 95 0.20 -0.81 -26.63
CA LYS A 95 0.54 -1.87 -27.61
C LYS A 95 0.25 -1.48 -29.06
N VAL A 96 -0.25 -0.27 -29.27
CA VAL A 96 -0.54 0.30 -30.60
C VAL A 96 0.02 1.72 -30.67
N PRO A 97 0.37 2.24 -31.85
CA PRO A 97 0.77 3.62 -32.02
C PRO A 97 -0.25 4.57 -31.41
N ARG A 98 0.24 5.62 -30.73
CA ARG A 98 -0.58 6.57 -29.96
C ARG A 98 -1.72 7.15 -30.80
N ASP A 99 -1.42 7.54 -32.06
CA ASP A 99 -2.41 8.13 -32.95
C ASP A 99 -3.55 7.15 -33.26
N ARG A 100 -3.21 5.90 -33.56
CA ARG A 100 -4.21 4.84 -33.78
C ARG A 100 -5.05 4.55 -32.53
N PHE A 101 -4.46 4.70 -31.35
CA PHE A 101 -5.19 4.52 -30.09
C PHE A 101 -6.18 5.66 -29.89
N ILE A 102 -5.76 6.90 -30.16
CA ILE A 102 -6.63 8.09 -30.11
C ILE A 102 -7.80 7.94 -31.08
N ASP A 103 -7.53 7.58 -32.34
CA ASP A 103 -8.56 7.41 -33.38
C ASP A 103 -9.59 6.34 -32.99
N ARG A 104 -9.13 5.20 -32.49
CA ARG A 104 -10.00 4.11 -32.00
C ARG A 104 -10.87 4.56 -30.84
N PHE A 105 -10.31 5.33 -29.90
CA PHE A 105 -11.06 5.82 -28.76
C PHE A 105 -12.10 6.86 -29.14
N GLN A 106 -11.78 7.75 -30.09
CA GLN A 106 -12.74 8.71 -30.64
C GLN A 106 -13.90 7.99 -31.37
N LEU A 107 -13.58 6.96 -32.15
CA LEU A 107 -14.59 6.14 -32.83
C LEU A 107 -15.49 5.43 -31.83
N LEU A 108 -14.90 4.85 -30.76
CA LEU A 108 -15.65 4.21 -29.68
C LEU A 108 -16.59 5.21 -29.00
N GLY A 109 -16.12 6.43 -28.71
CA GLY A 109 -16.95 7.51 -28.16
C GLY A 109 -18.13 7.92 -29.04
N GLN A 110 -17.97 7.87 -30.35
CA GLN A 110 -19.07 8.11 -31.31
C GLN A 110 -20.09 6.98 -31.30
N LEU A 111 -19.61 5.70 -31.21
CA LEU A 111 -20.48 4.54 -31.14
C LEU A 111 -21.23 4.49 -29.79
N ASP A 112 -20.58 4.85 -28.69
CA ASP A 112 -21.19 4.94 -27.35
C ASP A 112 -22.21 6.08 -27.28
N GLY A 113 -22.00 7.16 -28.01
CA GLY A 113 -22.99 8.23 -28.19
C GLY A 113 -24.29 7.74 -28.85
N LEU A 114 -24.19 6.77 -29.76
CA LEU A 114 -25.34 6.09 -30.34
C LEU A 114 -26.00 5.13 -29.34
N LYS A 115 -25.22 4.31 -28.64
CA LYS A 115 -25.73 3.39 -27.62
C LYS A 115 -26.43 4.12 -26.48
N ARG A 116 -25.87 5.25 -25.97
CA ARG A 116 -26.50 6.05 -24.90
C ARG A 116 -27.87 6.59 -25.24
N ARG A 117 -28.14 6.89 -26.52
CA ARG A 117 -29.47 7.27 -26.96
C ARG A 117 -30.48 6.12 -26.92
N MET A 118 -29.99 4.89 -26.86
CA MET A 118 -30.78 3.65 -26.79
C MET A 118 -30.84 3.05 -25.39
N ASP A 119 -29.93 3.45 -24.47
CA ASP A 119 -29.81 2.89 -23.11
C ASP A 119 -30.71 3.61 -22.13
N ARG A 120 -31.81 2.95 -21.75
CA ARG A 120 -32.75 3.41 -20.72
C ARG A 120 -32.34 3.07 -19.29
N ALA A 121 -31.32 2.21 -19.07
CA ALA A 121 -30.94 1.67 -17.78
C ALA A 121 -29.69 2.35 -17.16
N GLY A 122 -28.94 3.19 -17.91
CA GLY A 122 -27.77 3.91 -17.39
C GLY A 122 -26.48 3.07 -17.20
N GLU A 123 -26.50 1.78 -17.54
CA GLU A 123 -25.36 0.88 -17.40
C GLU A 123 -24.18 1.22 -18.32
N VAL A 124 -24.45 1.75 -19.51
CA VAL A 124 -23.44 2.17 -20.49
C VAL A 124 -22.62 3.37 -19.98
N ASN A 125 -23.18 4.20 -19.11
CA ASN A 125 -22.45 5.35 -18.55
C ASN A 125 -21.32 4.95 -17.59
N ALA A 126 -21.49 3.91 -16.78
CA ALA A 126 -20.46 3.42 -15.87
C ALA A 126 -19.28 2.80 -16.64
N MET A 127 -19.57 2.01 -17.69
CA MET A 127 -18.55 1.37 -18.53
C MET A 127 -17.73 2.41 -19.29
N SER A 128 -18.38 3.41 -19.92
CA SER A 128 -17.67 4.47 -20.63
C SER A 128 -16.81 5.38 -19.73
N GLN A 129 -17.10 5.41 -18.45
CA GLN A 129 -16.27 6.12 -17.48
C GLN A 129 -14.97 5.35 -17.19
N VAL A 130 -15.04 4.04 -16.99
CA VAL A 130 -13.86 3.17 -16.78
C VAL A 130 -12.96 3.16 -18.02
N GLU A 131 -13.54 3.09 -19.23
CA GLU A 131 -12.79 3.13 -20.47
C GLU A 131 -12.06 4.46 -20.67
N ARG A 132 -12.72 5.60 -20.39
CA ARG A 132 -12.06 6.92 -20.40
C ARG A 132 -10.92 7.01 -19.38
N GLN A 133 -11.10 6.45 -18.22
CA GLN A 133 -10.09 6.41 -17.17
C GLN A 133 -8.85 5.61 -17.60
N ALA A 134 -9.05 4.44 -18.21
CA ALA A 134 -7.97 3.64 -18.80
C ALA A 134 -7.25 4.39 -19.93
N TYR A 135 -8.00 5.12 -20.77
CA TYR A 135 -7.45 5.94 -21.83
C TYR A 135 -6.57 7.09 -21.31
N ASP A 136 -7.05 7.82 -20.31
CA ASP A 136 -6.28 8.91 -19.71
C ASP A 136 -5.00 8.40 -19.03
N LEU A 137 -5.06 7.26 -18.35
CA LEU A 137 -3.92 6.61 -17.73
C LEU A 137 -2.82 6.26 -18.74
N LEU A 138 -3.19 5.75 -19.91
CA LEU A 138 -2.25 5.34 -20.95
C LEU A 138 -1.64 6.52 -21.72
N LEU A 139 -2.41 7.59 -21.95
CA LEU A 139 -1.96 8.71 -22.79
C LEU A 139 -1.24 9.83 -22.05
N ARG A 140 -1.48 10.01 -20.77
CA ARG A 140 -0.95 11.14 -20.01
C ARG A 140 0.43 10.88 -19.37
N GLY A 141 1.06 9.74 -19.67
CA GLY A 141 2.38 9.40 -19.13
C GLY A 141 2.37 9.06 -17.65
N VAL A 142 1.22 8.66 -17.12
CA VAL A 142 1.05 8.23 -15.73
C VAL A 142 1.94 7.01 -15.41
N SER A 143 2.20 6.16 -16.43
CA SER A 143 3.12 5.02 -16.35
C SER A 143 4.50 5.40 -15.84
N ASP A 144 4.99 6.61 -16.17
CA ASP A 144 6.29 7.10 -15.72
C ASP A 144 6.39 7.22 -14.20
N ALA A 145 5.28 7.51 -13.52
CA ALA A 145 5.25 7.60 -12.07
C ALA A 145 5.46 6.24 -11.38
N PHE A 146 5.10 5.15 -12.05
CA PHE A 146 5.28 3.78 -11.54
C PHE A 146 6.69 3.23 -11.77
N ASP A 147 7.46 3.83 -12.67
CA ASP A 147 8.80 3.39 -13.03
C ASP A 147 9.87 4.01 -12.12
N LEU A 148 10.35 3.25 -11.15
CA LEU A 148 11.40 3.68 -10.23
C LEU A 148 12.75 3.91 -10.91
N SER A 149 13.00 3.35 -12.11
CA SER A 149 14.25 3.54 -12.84
C SER A 149 14.43 4.98 -13.35
N ARG A 150 13.35 5.75 -13.38
CA ARG A 150 13.35 7.17 -13.75
C ARG A 150 13.72 8.11 -12.60
N GLU A 151 13.92 7.59 -11.42
CA GLU A 151 14.38 8.39 -10.28
C GLU A 151 15.91 8.47 -10.28
N ASP A 152 16.46 9.54 -9.73
CA ASP A 152 17.91 9.68 -9.63
C ASP A 152 18.51 8.68 -8.63
N GLN A 153 19.72 8.20 -8.92
CA GLN A 153 20.38 7.15 -8.14
C GLN A 153 20.64 7.55 -6.68
N LYS A 154 20.85 8.83 -6.41
CA LYS A 154 21.08 9.33 -5.05
C LYS A 154 19.80 9.21 -4.23
N THR A 155 18.66 9.53 -4.82
CA THR A 155 17.34 9.36 -4.19
C THR A 155 17.04 7.88 -3.98
N ILE A 156 17.23 7.02 -5.00
CA ILE A 156 17.05 5.57 -4.86
C ILE A 156 17.88 5.02 -3.69
N SER A 157 19.17 5.40 -3.62
CA SER A 157 20.07 4.93 -2.55
C SER A 157 19.66 5.40 -1.17
N ARG A 158 19.06 6.58 -1.05
CA ARG A 158 18.55 7.10 0.23
C ARG A 158 17.40 6.26 0.79
N TYR A 159 16.56 5.72 -0.09
CA TYR A 159 15.44 4.87 0.29
C TYR A 159 15.80 3.38 0.40
N ASP A 160 17.04 3.00 0.12
CA ASP A 160 17.41 1.59 0.10
C ASP A 160 17.42 0.98 1.50
N THR A 161 16.51 0.06 1.74
CA THR A 161 16.39 -0.73 2.97
C THR A 161 16.89 -2.16 2.81
N SER A 162 17.40 -2.53 1.63
CA SER A 162 17.81 -3.91 1.30
C SER A 162 18.98 -4.41 2.14
N HIS A 163 19.80 -3.50 2.66
CA HIS A 163 20.96 -3.81 3.48
C HIS A 163 20.62 -4.12 4.95
N LEU A 164 19.40 -3.82 5.41
CA LEU A 164 19.02 -3.96 6.81
C LEU A 164 18.78 -5.42 7.23
N PHE A 165 18.33 -6.25 6.29
CA PHE A 165 18.32 -7.70 6.46
C PHE A 165 18.23 -8.42 5.10
N ARG A 166 18.69 -9.67 5.05
CA ARG A 166 18.69 -10.48 3.83
C ARG A 166 17.41 -11.32 3.76
N MET A 167 16.58 -11.07 2.76
CA MET A 167 15.29 -11.77 2.59
C MET A 167 15.45 -13.29 2.44
N ALA A 168 16.49 -13.77 1.74
CA ALA A 168 16.75 -15.20 1.56
C ALA A 168 16.89 -15.96 2.90
N ASP A 169 17.36 -15.29 3.97
CA ASP A 169 17.43 -15.90 5.30
C ASP A 169 16.06 -16.24 5.87
N TYR A 170 14.99 -15.65 5.34
CA TYR A 170 13.64 -15.79 5.82
C TYR A 170 12.69 -16.45 4.80
N HIS A 171 13.00 -16.40 3.49
CA HIS A 171 12.11 -16.87 2.42
C HIS A 171 12.52 -18.22 1.83
N GLU A 172 13.77 -18.40 1.45
CA GLU A 172 14.24 -19.54 0.63
C GLU A 172 14.87 -20.66 1.47
N GLY A 173 14.06 -21.31 2.29
CA GLY A 173 14.59 -22.35 3.18
C GLY A 173 15.30 -21.76 4.40
N GLY A 174 15.04 -20.48 4.65
CA GLY A 174 15.48 -19.78 5.81
C GLY A 174 15.08 -20.47 7.11
N LYS A 175 15.28 -19.86 8.21
CA LYS A 175 15.22 -20.44 9.55
C LYS A 175 13.91 -21.15 9.84
N TYR A 176 13.97 -22.49 9.80
CA TYR A 176 12.94 -23.33 10.36
C TYR A 176 13.14 -23.43 11.86
N PHE A 177 12.09 -23.29 12.62
CA PHE A 177 12.10 -23.70 14.01
C PHE A 177 11.61 -25.13 14.17
N LEU A 178 12.18 -25.85 15.12
CA LEU A 178 11.64 -27.12 15.60
C LEU A 178 10.61 -26.81 16.68
N PHE A 179 9.35 -26.95 16.37
CA PHE A 179 8.28 -26.91 17.36
C PHE A 179 7.73 -28.33 17.54
N ASN A 180 7.86 -28.88 18.75
CA ASN A 180 7.49 -30.28 19.06
C ASN A 180 8.08 -31.29 18.04
N GLY A 181 9.36 -31.14 17.70
CA GLY A 181 10.06 -32.03 16.78
C GLY A 181 9.69 -31.88 15.29
N LYS A 182 8.80 -30.95 14.92
CA LYS A 182 8.42 -30.70 13.54
C LYS A 182 8.98 -29.37 13.04
N LYS A 183 9.58 -29.38 11.85
CA LYS A 183 9.95 -28.16 11.14
C LYS A 183 8.70 -27.34 10.83
N LYS A 184 8.61 -26.12 11.32
CA LYS A 184 7.59 -25.16 10.91
C LYS A 184 8.22 -24.01 10.16
N LEU A 185 7.59 -23.61 9.06
CA LEU A 185 7.98 -22.41 8.31
C LEU A 185 7.75 -21.20 9.21
N VAL A 186 8.72 -20.31 9.25
CA VAL A 186 8.63 -19.12 10.07
C VAL A 186 7.74 -18.10 9.37
N ASP A 187 6.89 -17.41 10.12
CA ASP A 187 6.09 -16.30 9.59
C ASP A 187 6.94 -15.18 8.97
N GLN A 188 8.20 -15.12 9.33
CA GLN A 188 9.23 -14.24 8.75
C GLN A 188 9.45 -14.47 7.25
N ALA A 189 9.01 -15.60 6.69
CA ALA A 189 8.99 -15.80 5.24
C ALA A 189 8.13 -14.77 4.48
N ARG A 190 7.34 -13.97 5.21
CA ARG A 190 6.57 -12.84 4.67
C ARG A 190 7.26 -11.47 4.86
N TRP A 191 8.39 -11.43 5.53
CA TRP A 191 9.14 -10.20 5.72
C TRP A 191 9.85 -9.80 4.43
N THR A 192 9.79 -8.53 4.13
CA THR A 192 10.53 -7.95 3.00
C THR A 192 11.47 -6.88 3.50
N ASN A 193 12.50 -6.59 2.73
CA ASN A 193 13.39 -5.44 2.94
C ASN A 193 13.12 -4.34 1.89
N LEU A 194 11.88 -4.24 1.42
CA LEU A 194 11.47 -3.43 0.28
C LEU A 194 10.73 -2.15 0.65
N LEU A 195 10.44 -1.93 1.94
CA LEU A 195 9.62 -0.79 2.39
C LEU A 195 10.14 0.55 1.89
N GLY A 196 11.46 0.73 1.82
CA GLY A 196 12.04 1.95 1.27
C GLY A 196 11.65 2.17 -0.19
N LYS A 197 11.73 1.15 -1.04
CA LYS A 197 11.30 1.25 -2.45
C LYS A 197 9.80 1.50 -2.57
N GLU A 198 8.99 0.88 -1.71
CA GLU A 198 7.54 1.10 -1.68
C GLU A 198 7.21 2.55 -1.28
N MET A 199 7.92 3.10 -0.29
CA MET A 199 7.77 4.50 0.12
C MET A 199 8.23 5.48 -0.97
N LEU A 200 9.32 5.16 -1.69
CA LEU A 200 9.74 5.94 -2.85
C LEU A 200 8.67 5.96 -3.95
N LEU A 201 8.09 4.79 -4.25
CA LEU A 201 6.99 4.70 -5.20
C LEU A 201 5.78 5.51 -4.72
N ALA A 202 5.44 5.45 -3.43
CA ALA A 202 4.34 6.22 -2.85
C ALA A 202 4.54 7.73 -3.03
N ARG A 203 5.76 8.25 -2.77
CA ARG A 203 6.08 9.66 -3.00
C ARG A 203 5.88 10.06 -4.46
N ARG A 204 6.38 9.25 -5.40
CA ARG A 204 6.23 9.50 -6.85
C ARG A 204 4.77 9.56 -7.28
N LEU A 205 3.94 8.64 -6.78
CA LEU A 205 2.52 8.61 -7.08
C LEU A 205 1.79 9.84 -6.52
N CYS A 206 2.10 10.25 -5.29
CA CYS A 206 1.55 11.49 -4.70
C CYS A 206 1.97 12.72 -5.52
N GLU A 207 3.23 12.81 -5.94
CA GLU A 207 3.76 13.90 -6.76
C GLU A 207 3.09 13.95 -8.15
N ALA A 208 2.72 12.79 -8.70
CA ALA A 208 1.98 12.67 -9.95
C ALA A 208 0.46 12.93 -9.80
N GLY A 209 -0.04 13.17 -8.58
CA GLY A 209 -1.42 13.55 -8.31
C GLY A 209 -2.31 12.44 -7.76
N CYS A 210 -1.76 11.32 -7.32
CA CYS A 210 -2.54 10.33 -6.57
C CYS A 210 -2.99 10.92 -5.23
N GLY A 211 -4.30 10.94 -4.98
CA GLY A 211 -4.87 11.56 -3.79
C GLY A 211 -4.71 10.75 -2.52
N PHE A 212 -4.61 9.42 -2.63
CA PHE A 212 -4.43 8.52 -1.50
C PHE A 212 -3.60 7.30 -1.90
N VAL A 213 -2.44 7.15 -1.29
CA VAL A 213 -1.58 5.98 -1.49
C VAL A 213 -1.50 5.19 -0.20
N THR A 214 -1.82 3.91 -0.26
CA THR A 214 -1.67 2.98 0.87
C THR A 214 -0.48 2.07 0.62
N VAL A 215 0.54 2.15 1.46
CA VAL A 215 1.65 1.20 1.48
C VAL A 215 1.33 0.11 2.49
N VAL A 216 1.46 -1.15 2.09
CA VAL A 216 1.14 -2.30 2.94
C VAL A 216 2.42 -3.01 3.35
N ASP A 217 2.86 -2.76 4.57
CA ASP A 217 3.91 -3.54 5.21
C ASP A 217 3.30 -4.52 6.22
N SER A 218 3.58 -5.80 6.08
CA SER A 218 2.89 -6.86 6.79
C SER A 218 3.77 -7.59 7.79
N SER A 219 3.14 -8.42 8.65
CA SER A 219 3.82 -9.35 9.56
C SER A 219 4.46 -8.72 10.79
N TRP A 220 3.93 -7.62 11.28
CA TRP A 220 4.30 -6.95 12.52
C TRP A 220 3.75 -7.62 13.80
N ASP A 221 3.49 -8.91 13.75
CA ASP A 221 2.82 -9.65 14.82
C ASP A 221 3.81 -10.30 15.80
N PHE A 222 4.40 -9.52 16.70
CA PHE A 222 5.50 -9.91 17.58
C PHE A 222 5.01 -10.44 18.94
N HIS A 223 4.44 -11.65 18.95
CA HIS A 223 4.00 -12.30 20.19
C HIS A 223 5.14 -12.93 21.01
N GLY A 224 6.24 -13.31 20.37
CA GLY A 224 7.33 -14.03 20.99
C GLY A 224 6.98 -15.47 21.43
N GLY A 225 7.99 -16.23 21.81
CA GLY A 225 7.82 -17.55 22.45
C GLY A 225 7.34 -18.68 21.58
N GLY A 226 7.37 -18.53 20.31
CA GLY A 226 7.05 -19.58 19.34
C GLY A 226 7.94 -19.52 18.13
N ALA A 227 8.12 -20.68 17.52
CA ALA A 227 8.93 -20.85 16.32
C ALA A 227 8.50 -20.00 15.13
N ASN A 228 7.26 -19.52 15.11
CA ASN A 228 6.68 -18.79 13.99
C ASN A 228 6.47 -17.29 14.28
N ASN A 229 6.86 -16.84 15.47
CA ASN A 229 6.53 -15.50 15.89
C ASN A 229 7.65 -14.95 16.76
N PRO A 230 8.51 -14.08 16.21
CA PRO A 230 9.60 -13.50 16.97
C PRO A 230 9.05 -12.58 18.07
N GLY A 231 9.87 -12.36 19.09
CA GLY A 231 9.60 -11.31 20.06
C GLY A 231 9.81 -9.93 19.49
N THR A 232 9.37 -8.92 20.23
CA THR A 232 9.44 -7.51 19.84
C THR A 232 10.88 -7.09 19.52
N LEU A 233 11.88 -7.60 20.24
CA LEU A 233 13.29 -7.23 20.02
C LEU A 233 13.76 -7.59 18.60
N VAL A 234 13.54 -8.83 18.17
CA VAL A 234 13.93 -9.28 16.82
C VAL A 234 13.13 -8.54 15.75
N GLY A 235 11.82 -8.36 15.98
CA GLY A 235 10.96 -7.63 15.06
C GLY A 235 11.39 -6.18 14.88
N MET A 236 11.74 -5.50 15.95
CA MET A 236 12.19 -4.10 15.88
C MET A 236 13.59 -3.94 15.30
N GLN A 237 14.46 -4.93 15.47
CA GLN A 237 15.79 -4.93 14.84
C GLN A 237 15.73 -5.14 13.32
N THR A 238 14.65 -5.71 12.80
CA THR A 238 14.44 -5.98 11.38
C THR A 238 13.43 -5.01 10.76
N LEU A 239 12.14 -5.23 10.99
CA LEU A 239 11.08 -4.41 10.40
C LEU A 239 11.05 -3.00 10.99
N GLY A 240 11.31 -2.84 12.28
CA GLY A 240 11.39 -1.51 12.92
C GLY A 240 12.51 -0.66 12.35
N ALA A 241 13.71 -1.23 12.19
CA ALA A 241 14.84 -0.54 11.58
C ALA A 241 14.55 -0.13 10.13
N GLN A 242 13.88 -1.00 9.37
CA GLN A 242 13.46 -0.69 8.01
C GLN A 242 12.43 0.45 7.96
N MET A 243 11.43 0.42 8.84
CA MET A 243 10.43 1.47 8.94
C MET A 243 11.06 2.82 9.29
N ASP A 244 11.96 2.84 10.28
CA ASP A 244 12.67 4.05 10.69
C ASP A 244 13.43 4.68 9.52
N HIS A 245 14.23 3.87 8.81
CA HIS A 245 14.99 4.32 7.65
C HIS A 245 14.07 4.81 6.52
N ALA A 246 13.04 4.05 6.15
CA ALA A 246 12.15 4.39 5.03
C ALA A 246 11.33 5.66 5.32
N VAL A 247 10.84 5.81 6.56
CA VAL A 247 10.09 7.01 6.98
C VAL A 247 11.01 8.23 7.01
N ALA A 248 12.21 8.12 7.56
CA ALA A 248 13.18 9.22 7.56
C ALA A 248 13.53 9.67 6.13
N ALA A 249 13.83 8.72 5.24
CA ALA A 249 14.10 9.03 3.83
C ALA A 249 12.94 9.73 3.14
N PHE A 250 11.71 9.27 3.40
CA PHE A 250 10.50 9.88 2.85
C PHE A 250 10.30 11.32 3.34
N LEU A 251 10.44 11.58 4.62
CA LEU A 251 10.27 12.91 5.21
C LEU A 251 11.31 13.90 4.68
N ASP A 252 12.56 13.47 4.59
CA ASP A 252 13.65 14.29 4.04
C ASP A 252 13.42 14.59 2.55
N ASP A 253 12.99 13.62 1.75
CA ASP A 253 12.73 13.81 0.33
C ASP A 253 11.53 14.75 0.08
N VAL A 254 10.42 14.52 0.79
CA VAL A 254 9.22 15.38 0.73
C VAL A 254 9.56 16.82 1.13
N LYS A 255 10.39 17.00 2.18
CA LYS A 255 10.86 18.31 2.59
C LYS A 255 11.76 18.97 1.54
N ALA A 256 12.73 18.24 1.00
CA ALA A 256 13.64 18.73 -0.02
C ALA A 256 12.93 19.19 -1.30
N ARG A 257 11.79 18.55 -1.61
CA ARG A 257 10.94 18.88 -2.77
C ARG A 257 9.87 19.94 -2.49
N GLY A 258 9.80 20.49 -1.27
CA GLY A 258 8.77 21.46 -0.89
C GLY A 258 7.34 20.89 -0.89
N LEU A 259 7.20 19.60 -0.60
CA LEU A 259 5.91 18.89 -0.59
C LEU A 259 5.36 18.65 0.81
N SER A 260 6.02 19.11 1.87
CA SER A 260 5.63 18.86 3.27
C SER A 260 4.21 19.32 3.61
N ASP A 261 3.74 20.40 3.02
CA ASP A 261 2.39 20.93 3.27
C ASP A 261 1.33 20.26 2.37
N LYS A 262 1.76 19.52 1.33
CA LYS A 262 0.89 18.89 0.34
C LYS A 262 0.69 17.40 0.59
N ILE A 263 1.65 16.72 1.22
CA ILE A 263 1.61 15.30 1.50
C ILE A 263 1.49 15.08 3.01
N LEU A 264 0.46 14.36 3.41
CA LEU A 264 0.25 13.90 4.78
C LEU A 264 0.65 12.42 4.86
N LEU A 265 1.72 12.13 5.61
CA LEU A 265 2.10 10.77 5.94
C LEU A 265 1.38 10.33 7.21
N ILE A 266 0.75 9.16 7.15
CA ILE A 266 0.14 8.48 8.31
C ILE A 266 0.75 7.08 8.39
N VAL A 267 1.39 6.75 9.52
CA VAL A 267 1.87 5.40 9.81
C VAL A 267 1.09 4.85 10.98
N THR A 268 0.45 3.71 10.80
CA THR A 268 -0.42 3.11 11.81
C THR A 268 -0.52 1.60 11.66
N GLY A 269 -0.91 0.92 12.73
CA GLY A 269 -1.33 -0.47 12.74
C GLY A 269 -2.77 -0.61 13.22
N GLU A 270 -3.31 -1.83 13.20
CA GLU A 270 -4.69 -2.08 13.62
C GLU A 270 -4.89 -2.07 15.14
N MET A 271 -3.82 -2.22 15.92
CA MET A 271 -3.88 -2.25 17.39
C MET A 271 -2.52 -2.00 18.03
N GLY A 272 -2.52 -1.64 19.29
CA GLY A 272 -1.34 -1.60 20.13
C GLY A 272 -0.96 -2.97 20.71
N ARG A 273 0.04 -2.97 21.57
CA ARG A 273 0.55 -4.16 22.28
C ARG A 273 0.50 -3.94 23.79
N THR A 274 0.24 -5.01 24.52
CA THR A 274 0.25 -4.96 25.98
C THR A 274 1.67 -4.70 26.50
N PRO A 275 1.84 -3.97 27.60
CA PRO A 275 3.15 -3.73 28.19
C PRO A 275 3.73 -4.98 28.88
N ILE A 276 2.91 -6.01 29.08
CA ILE A 276 3.29 -7.23 29.83
C ILE A 276 4.00 -8.19 28.88
N LYS A 277 5.23 -8.51 29.20
CA LYS A 277 6.03 -9.52 28.48
C LYS A 277 5.54 -10.92 28.85
N LYS A 278 5.19 -11.73 27.86
CA LYS A 278 4.75 -13.11 28.07
C LYS A 278 5.89 -14.13 28.23
N ASN A 279 7.08 -13.81 27.74
CA ASN A 279 8.20 -14.75 27.67
C ASN A 279 9.56 -14.05 27.55
N ARG A 280 10.64 -14.87 27.47
CA ARG A 280 12.02 -14.36 27.35
C ARG A 280 12.26 -13.50 26.12
N ASP A 281 11.51 -13.71 25.04
CA ASP A 281 11.69 -13.01 23.77
C ASP A 281 10.94 -11.68 23.73
N ALA A 282 10.48 -11.18 24.88
CA ALA A 282 9.72 -9.94 25.02
C ALA A 282 8.45 -9.91 24.13
N GLY A 283 7.78 -11.05 23.97
CA GLY A 283 6.51 -11.14 23.29
C GLY A 283 5.39 -10.47 24.08
N THR A 284 4.44 -9.86 23.36
CA THR A 284 3.32 -9.11 23.94
C THR A 284 2.01 -9.52 23.26
N ASP A 285 0.89 -9.30 23.94
CA ASP A 285 -0.42 -9.53 23.35
C ASP A 285 -0.97 -8.32 22.63
N HIS A 286 -2.09 -8.52 21.94
CA HIS A 286 -2.87 -7.48 21.34
C HIS A 286 -3.52 -6.58 22.39
N HIS A 287 -3.42 -5.27 22.20
CA HIS A 287 -4.14 -4.29 22.99
C HIS A 287 -5.10 -3.51 22.08
N GLY A 288 -6.31 -4.03 21.92
CA GLY A 288 -7.30 -3.51 20.97
C GLY A 288 -7.86 -2.12 21.30
N ALA A 289 -7.62 -1.62 22.51
CA ALA A 289 -8.03 -0.27 22.90
C ALA A 289 -7.01 0.81 22.49
N LEU A 290 -5.81 0.42 22.09
CA LEU A 290 -4.75 1.33 21.67
C LEU A 290 -4.42 1.11 20.19
N THR A 291 -4.07 2.20 19.51
CA THR A 291 -3.55 2.16 18.15
C THR A 291 -2.39 3.14 18.06
N PRO A 292 -1.18 2.68 17.69
CA PRO A 292 -0.07 3.60 17.44
C PRO A 292 -0.35 4.41 16.19
N LEU A 293 -0.04 5.69 16.25
CA LEU A 293 -0.25 6.62 15.14
C LEU A 293 0.91 7.61 15.07
N LEU A 294 1.59 7.64 13.90
CA LEU A 294 2.51 8.70 13.55
C LEU A 294 1.90 9.50 12.40
N ILE A 295 1.90 10.81 12.53
CA ILE A 295 1.41 11.73 11.50
C ILE A 295 2.50 12.76 11.20
N SER A 296 2.77 13.04 9.93
CA SER A 296 3.70 14.08 9.52
C SER A 296 3.29 14.75 8.22
N GLY A 297 3.45 16.06 8.15
CA GLY A 297 3.16 16.86 6.95
C GLY A 297 1.73 17.37 6.86
N GLY A 298 1.26 17.64 5.63
CA GLY A 298 -0.10 18.12 5.35
C GLY A 298 -0.42 19.49 5.97
N GLY A 299 0.58 20.33 6.23
CA GLY A 299 0.40 21.64 6.87
C GLY A 299 0.09 21.60 8.36
N LEU A 300 0.17 20.42 9.00
CA LEU A 300 -0.11 20.27 10.42
C LEU A 300 1.08 20.73 11.28
N LYS A 301 0.79 21.23 12.49
CA LYS A 301 1.82 21.57 13.48
C LYS A 301 2.43 20.29 14.06
N MET A 302 3.69 20.05 13.74
CA MET A 302 4.45 18.88 14.16
C MET A 302 5.06 19.03 15.57
N GLY A 303 5.73 17.96 16.05
CA GLY A 303 6.44 17.95 17.34
C GLY A 303 5.52 17.80 18.54
N GLN A 304 4.37 17.18 18.38
CA GLN A 304 3.38 16.94 19.43
C GLN A 304 3.27 15.46 19.76
N VAL A 305 3.07 15.15 21.04
CA VAL A 305 2.64 13.84 21.52
C VAL A 305 1.21 13.94 22.02
N ILE A 306 0.30 13.17 21.45
CA ILE A 306 -1.13 13.21 21.76
C ILE A 306 -1.54 11.90 22.41
N GLY A 307 -2.09 11.98 23.60
CA GLY A 307 -2.46 10.81 24.39
C GLY A 307 -1.28 10.17 25.12
N ARG A 308 -1.61 9.34 26.07
CA ARG A 308 -0.67 8.48 26.80
C ARG A 308 -1.41 7.30 27.35
N SER A 309 -0.74 6.17 27.49
CA SER A 309 -1.19 5.05 28.31
C SER A 309 -0.58 5.13 29.69
N ASP A 310 -1.19 4.48 30.66
CA ASP A 310 -0.60 4.22 31.96
C ASP A 310 0.25 2.92 31.93
N ARG A 311 0.65 2.44 33.11
CA ARG A 311 1.49 1.23 33.22
C ARG A 311 0.77 -0.05 32.83
N THR A 312 -0.55 -0.03 32.74
CA THR A 312 -1.39 -1.18 32.38
C THR A 312 -1.89 -1.14 30.95
N GLY A 313 -1.75 -0.02 30.25
CA GLY A 313 -2.09 0.20 28.86
C GLY A 313 -3.18 1.23 28.61
#